data_3d3180c63ed336527a14ca6e1234e076
#
_entry.id   3d3180c63ed336527a14ca6e1234e076
#
_cell.length_a   1.000
_cell.length_b   1.000
_cell.length_c   1.000
_cell.angle_alpha   90.00
_cell.angle_beta   90.00
_cell.angle_gamma   90.00
#
_symmetry.space_group_name_H-M   'P 1'
#
loop_
_entity.id
_entity.type
_entity.pdbx_description
1 polymer ?
#
loop_
_entity_poly.entity_id
_entity_poly.type
_entity_poly.pdbx_seq_one_letter_code
_entity_poly.pdbx_strand_id
1 'polypeptide(L)'
;MKFLEENFGVKGTFSYSQEYLDFEQYTVFQKETFNSLLLASVSIGIILLLVTMSFTLTLLLIGCMLLTVFFMTALIHIWGLTFNAMIVVNLMVAMGFAIEYSLHIAYTYPKLEPPVVKQYKT
;
A
#
# COMPACT_ATOMS: atom_id res chain seq x y z
N MET A 1 40.92 -27.13 -5.53
CA MET A 1 39.53 -26.68 -5.68
C MET A 1 38.56 -27.85 -5.69
N LYS A 2 38.65 -28.82 -6.60
CA LYS A 2 37.80 -30.02 -6.64
C LYS A 2 37.81 -30.85 -5.36
N PHE A 3 38.95 -30.96 -4.70
CA PHE A 3 39.12 -31.71 -3.45
C PHE A 3 38.36 -31.13 -2.27
N LEU A 4 38.23 -29.79 -2.18
CA LEU A 4 37.45 -29.11 -1.17
C LEU A 4 35.96 -29.17 -1.45
N GLU A 5 35.56 -29.14 -2.72
CA GLU A 5 34.15 -29.29 -3.13
C GLU A 5 33.63 -30.71 -2.81
N GLU A 6 34.48 -31.74 -2.95
CA GLU A 6 34.05 -33.12 -2.76
C GLU A 6 34.03 -33.57 -1.30
N ASN A 7 34.93 -33.04 -0.46
CA ASN A 7 35.07 -33.46 0.92
C ASN A 7 34.30 -32.59 1.94
N PHE A 8 34.01 -31.35 1.61
CA PHE A 8 33.34 -30.39 2.56
C PHE A 8 31.96 -29.94 2.15
N GLY A 9 31.44 -30.38 1.01
CA GLY A 9 30.08 -30.01 0.56
C GLY A 9 29.85 -28.49 0.42
N VAL A 10 30.93 -27.73 0.16
CA VAL A 10 30.93 -26.26 0.13
C VAL A 10 29.95 -25.71 -0.89
N LYS A 11 29.68 -26.40 -1.98
CA LYS A 11 28.64 -26.01 -2.97
C LYS A 11 27.24 -26.10 -2.39
N GLY A 12 26.96 -27.14 -1.61
CA GLY A 12 25.66 -27.30 -0.96
C GLY A 12 25.40 -26.25 0.12
N THR A 13 26.43 -25.89 0.88
CA THR A 13 26.35 -24.89 1.95
C THR A 13 26.19 -23.48 1.39
N PHE A 14 26.84 -23.16 0.29
CA PHE A 14 26.74 -21.83 -0.33
C PHE A 14 25.40 -21.64 -1.04
N SER A 15 24.87 -22.64 -1.70
CA SER A 15 23.54 -22.62 -2.31
C SER A 15 22.44 -22.56 -1.27
N TYR A 16 22.59 -23.31 -0.18
CA TYR A 16 21.64 -23.32 0.93
C TYR A 16 21.59 -21.99 1.69
N SER A 17 22.73 -21.34 1.85
CA SER A 17 22.84 -20.02 2.48
C SER A 17 22.19 -18.93 1.63
N GLN A 18 22.24 -19.03 0.30
CA GLN A 18 21.63 -18.06 -0.61
C GLN A 18 20.10 -18.19 -0.64
N GLU A 19 19.56 -19.40 -0.72
CA GLU A 19 18.13 -19.67 -0.61
C GLU A 19 17.56 -19.25 0.76
N TYR A 20 18.31 -19.45 1.83
CA TYR A 20 17.90 -19.05 3.18
C TYR A 20 17.90 -17.53 3.35
N LEU A 21 18.88 -16.84 2.79
CA LEU A 21 18.93 -15.37 2.75
C LEU A 21 17.78 -14.77 1.94
N ASP A 22 17.42 -15.37 0.82
CA ASP A 22 16.31 -14.94 -0.01
C ASP A 22 14.97 -15.13 0.72
N PHE A 23 14.82 -16.22 1.48
CA PHE A 23 13.62 -16.50 2.28
C PHE A 23 13.49 -15.55 3.48
N GLU A 24 14.60 -15.23 4.15
CA GLU A 24 14.66 -14.29 5.26
C GLU A 24 14.41 -12.85 4.78
N GLN A 25 14.99 -12.46 3.64
CA GLN A 25 14.70 -11.19 2.98
C GLN A 25 13.22 -11.05 2.60
N TYR A 26 12.60 -12.11 2.12
CA TYR A 26 11.19 -12.10 1.74
C TYR A 26 10.26 -11.82 2.93
N THR A 27 10.52 -12.45 4.07
CA THR A 27 9.72 -12.28 5.30
C THR A 27 9.90 -10.89 5.92
N VAL A 28 11.14 -10.40 5.96
CA VAL A 28 11.47 -9.05 6.44
C VAL A 28 10.87 -8.00 5.50
N PHE A 29 10.96 -8.22 4.19
CA PHE A 29 10.43 -7.32 3.18
C PHE A 29 8.90 -7.18 3.25
N GLN A 30 8.17 -8.26 3.49
CA GLN A 30 6.71 -8.19 3.70
C GLN A 30 6.34 -7.36 4.93
N LYS A 31 7.05 -7.56 6.04
CA LYS A 31 6.82 -6.83 7.29
C LYS A 31 7.14 -5.35 7.14
N GLU A 32 8.26 -5.01 6.51
CA GLU A 32 8.67 -3.64 6.23
C GLU A 32 7.70 -2.95 5.26
N THR A 33 7.23 -3.65 4.24
CA THR A 33 6.23 -3.14 3.30
C THR A 33 4.92 -2.81 3.99
N PHE A 34 4.43 -3.71 4.84
CA PHE A 34 3.20 -3.49 5.58
C PHE A 34 3.32 -2.29 6.54
N ASN A 35 4.44 -2.18 7.23
CA ASN A 35 4.72 -1.08 8.15
C ASN A 35 4.81 0.26 7.41
N SER A 36 5.50 0.30 6.28
CA SER A 36 5.62 1.49 5.43
C SER A 36 4.28 1.92 4.85
N LEU A 37 3.47 0.97 4.42
CA LEU A 37 2.13 1.23 3.88
C LEU A 37 1.19 1.79 4.96
N LEU A 38 1.27 1.25 6.17
CA LEU A 38 0.50 1.72 7.31
C LEU A 38 0.93 3.15 7.71
N LEU A 39 2.23 3.41 7.77
CA LEU A 39 2.77 4.73 8.09
C LEU A 39 2.36 5.77 7.04
N ALA A 40 2.46 5.44 5.76
CA ALA A 40 2.01 6.29 4.67
C ALA A 40 0.50 6.57 4.77
N SER A 41 -0.30 5.56 5.05
CA SER A 41 -1.75 5.68 5.23
C SER A 41 -2.13 6.64 6.35
N VAL A 42 -1.49 6.52 7.50
CA VAL A 42 -1.72 7.41 8.65
C VAL A 42 -1.31 8.84 8.32
N SER A 43 -0.15 9.04 7.69
CA SER A 43 0.33 10.36 7.29
C SER A 43 -0.63 11.06 6.34
N ILE A 44 -1.11 10.34 5.33
CA ILE A 44 -2.10 10.85 4.37
C ILE A 44 -3.43 11.15 5.07
N GLY A 45 -3.87 10.30 5.98
CA GLY A 45 -5.09 10.51 6.76
C GLY A 45 -5.07 11.82 7.56
N ILE A 46 -3.94 12.15 8.16
CA ILE A 46 -3.75 13.41 8.90
C ILE A 46 -3.85 14.61 7.94
N ILE A 47 -3.18 14.55 6.79
CA ILE A 47 -3.22 15.61 5.78
C ILE A 47 -4.65 15.81 5.26
N LEU A 48 -5.36 14.73 4.94
CA LEU A 48 -6.74 14.77 4.49
C LEU A 48 -7.66 15.43 5.52
N LEU A 49 -7.48 15.13 6.80
CA LEU A 49 -8.24 15.71 7.88
C LEU A 49 -8.05 17.22 7.98
N LEU A 50 -6.81 17.69 7.83
CA LEU A 50 -6.49 19.12 7.83
C LEU A 50 -7.06 19.85 6.62
N VAL A 51 -7.03 19.23 5.44
CA VAL A 51 -7.51 19.86 4.18
C VAL A 51 -9.03 19.87 4.10
N THR A 52 -9.67 18.78 4.51
CA THR A 52 -11.13 18.63 4.34
C THR A 52 -11.94 19.33 5.43
N MET A 53 -11.36 19.56 6.61
CA MET A 53 -12.04 20.15 7.78
C MET A 53 -13.32 19.42 8.20
N SER A 54 -13.64 18.25 7.62
CA SER A 54 -14.86 17.47 7.83
C SER A 54 -14.50 16.03 8.15
N PHE A 55 -14.76 15.62 9.39
CA PHE A 55 -14.45 14.28 9.87
C PHE A 55 -15.13 13.17 9.05
N THR A 56 -16.39 13.38 8.67
CA THR A 56 -17.18 12.42 7.89
C THR A 56 -16.60 12.20 6.49
N LEU A 57 -16.22 13.27 5.79
CA LEU A 57 -15.59 13.18 4.46
C LEU A 57 -14.22 12.51 4.54
N THR A 58 -13.43 12.86 5.54
CA THR A 58 -12.11 12.24 5.77
C THR A 58 -12.23 10.74 6.01
N LEU A 59 -13.19 10.31 6.82
CA LEU A 59 -13.43 8.89 7.09
C LEU A 59 -13.82 8.13 5.83
N LEU A 60 -14.65 8.72 4.98
CA LEU A 60 -15.07 8.14 3.71
C LEU A 60 -13.88 8.02 2.74
N LEU A 61 -13.03 9.03 2.65
CA LEU A 61 -11.82 9.01 1.82
C LEU A 61 -10.82 7.95 2.27
N ILE A 62 -10.60 7.83 3.59
CA ILE A 62 -9.75 6.78 4.16
C ILE A 62 -10.33 5.39 3.84
N GLY A 63 -11.64 5.23 3.93
CA GLY A 63 -12.31 3.98 3.56
C GLY A 63 -12.09 3.59 2.10
N CYS A 64 -12.23 4.54 1.17
CA CYS A 64 -11.94 4.32 -0.25
C CYS A 64 -10.49 3.94 -0.50
N MET A 65 -9.56 4.60 0.19
CA MET A 65 -8.15 4.31 0.12
C MET A 65 -7.81 2.89 0.59
N LEU A 66 -8.31 2.50 1.75
CA LEU A 66 -8.11 1.14 2.29
C LEU A 66 -8.70 0.08 1.36
N LEU A 67 -9.87 0.35 0.78
CA LEU A 67 -10.51 -0.53 -0.19
C LEU A 67 -9.62 -0.71 -1.44
N THR A 68 -9.05 0.36 -1.96
CA THR A 68 -8.15 0.33 -3.12
C THR A 68 -6.91 -0.51 -2.83
N VAL A 69 -6.28 -0.31 -1.68
CA VAL A 69 -5.11 -1.10 -1.25
C VAL A 69 -5.48 -2.58 -1.12
N PHE A 70 -6.64 -2.87 -0.53
CA PHE A 70 -7.12 -4.24 -0.37
C PHE A 70 -7.33 -4.92 -1.73
N PHE A 71 -8.00 -4.27 -2.69
CA PHE A 71 -8.21 -4.81 -4.02
C PHE A 71 -6.90 -5.02 -4.78
N MET A 72 -5.98 -4.07 -4.72
CA MET A 72 -4.68 -4.19 -5.37
C MET A 72 -3.86 -5.35 -4.79
N THR A 73 -3.85 -5.51 -3.48
CA THR A 73 -3.17 -6.62 -2.81
C THR A 73 -3.79 -7.97 -3.17
N ALA A 74 -5.12 -8.04 -3.23
CA ALA A 74 -5.83 -9.24 -3.64
C ALA A 74 -5.51 -9.62 -5.10
N LEU A 75 -5.43 -8.64 -6.00
CA LEU A 75 -5.08 -8.85 -7.41
C LEU A 75 -3.66 -9.41 -7.57
N ILE A 76 -2.70 -8.84 -6.84
CA ILE A 76 -1.30 -9.31 -6.81
C ILE A 76 -1.25 -10.77 -6.34
N HIS A 77 -2.05 -11.11 -5.33
CA HIS A 77 -2.10 -12.47 -4.79
C HIS A 77 -2.73 -13.46 -5.79
N ILE A 78 -3.81 -13.08 -6.46
CA ILE A 78 -4.46 -13.92 -7.49
C ILE A 78 -3.51 -14.18 -8.67
N TRP A 79 -2.73 -13.19 -9.07
CA TRP A 79 -1.77 -13.34 -10.17
C TRP A 79 -0.49 -14.08 -9.76
N GLY A 80 -0.35 -14.49 -8.50
CA GLY A 80 0.81 -15.23 -8.02
C GLY A 80 2.12 -14.44 -8.14
N LEU A 81 2.05 -13.13 -8.18
CA LEU A 81 3.22 -12.27 -8.24
C LEU A 81 3.93 -12.28 -6.88
N THR A 82 5.23 -12.54 -6.90
CA THR A 82 6.07 -12.43 -5.71
C THR A 82 6.20 -10.96 -5.31
N PHE A 83 6.02 -10.68 -4.03
CA PHE A 83 6.19 -9.34 -3.49
C PHE A 83 7.63 -8.85 -3.74
N ASN A 84 7.76 -7.91 -4.65
CA ASN A 84 9.02 -7.30 -5.05
C ASN A 84 8.96 -5.79 -4.80
N ALA A 85 10.10 -5.13 -4.72
CA ALA A 85 10.18 -3.67 -4.55
C ALA A 85 9.36 -2.90 -5.59
N MET A 86 9.30 -3.37 -6.83
CA MET A 86 8.48 -2.81 -7.91
C MET A 86 6.98 -2.82 -7.58
N ILE A 87 6.48 -3.90 -6.98
CA ILE A 87 5.07 -4.05 -6.61
C ILE A 87 4.71 -3.08 -5.49
N VAL A 88 5.60 -2.90 -4.51
CA VAL A 88 5.40 -1.95 -3.42
C VAL A 88 5.33 -0.52 -3.92
N VAL A 89 6.22 -0.14 -4.84
CA VAL A 89 6.20 1.18 -5.47
C VAL A 89 4.90 1.40 -6.24
N ASN A 90 4.46 0.43 -7.04
CA ASN A 90 3.20 0.49 -7.76
C ASN A 90 1.99 0.63 -6.82
N LEU A 91 2.01 -0.08 -5.70
CA LEU A 91 0.96 -0.01 -4.68
C LEU A 91 0.89 1.39 -4.06
N MET A 92 2.04 1.98 -3.73
CA MET A 92 2.11 3.34 -3.19
C MET A 92 1.64 4.39 -4.19
N VAL A 93 2.02 4.25 -5.46
CA VAL A 93 1.58 5.14 -6.55
C VAL A 93 0.07 5.03 -6.77
N ALA A 94 -0.47 3.82 -6.84
CA ALA A 94 -1.91 3.60 -6.96
C ALA A 94 -2.70 4.21 -5.81
N MET A 95 -2.18 4.09 -4.58
CA MET A 95 -2.76 4.70 -3.39
C MET A 95 -2.76 6.23 -3.49
N GLY A 96 -1.67 6.83 -3.94
CA GLY A 96 -1.58 8.27 -4.15
C GLY A 96 -2.60 8.78 -5.16
N PHE A 97 -2.74 8.13 -6.30
CA PHE A 97 -3.75 8.48 -7.30
C PHE A 97 -5.19 8.30 -6.80
N ALA A 98 -5.47 7.22 -6.09
CA ALA A 98 -6.80 6.98 -5.53
C ALA A 98 -7.23 8.12 -4.58
N ILE A 99 -6.30 8.61 -3.77
CA ILE A 99 -6.56 9.72 -2.84
C ILE A 99 -6.79 11.02 -3.62
N GLU A 100 -5.95 11.32 -4.59
CA GLU A 100 -6.05 12.53 -5.40
C GLU A 100 -7.40 12.63 -6.09
N TYR A 101 -7.84 11.58 -6.79
CA TYR A 101 -9.15 11.54 -7.43
C TYR A 101 -10.30 11.66 -6.43
N SER A 102 -10.22 10.94 -5.33
CA SER A 102 -11.25 10.98 -4.29
C SER A 102 -11.34 12.35 -3.62
N LEU A 103 -10.21 13.01 -3.42
CA LEU A 103 -10.14 14.36 -2.85
C LEU A 103 -10.80 15.39 -3.78
N HIS A 104 -10.53 15.32 -5.07
CA HIS A 104 -11.14 16.20 -6.06
C HIS A 104 -12.67 16.06 -6.09
N ILE A 105 -13.17 14.84 -6.03
CA ILE A 105 -14.61 14.57 -5.97
C ILE A 105 -15.19 15.12 -4.66
N ALA A 106 -14.57 14.83 -3.54
CA ALA A 106 -15.03 15.27 -2.22
C ALA A 106 -15.05 16.80 -2.08
N TYR A 107 -14.11 17.50 -2.70
CA TYR A 107 -14.05 18.95 -2.68
C TYR A 107 -15.11 19.60 -3.58
N THR A 108 -15.49 18.94 -4.66
CA THR A 108 -16.48 19.44 -5.62
C THR A 108 -17.91 19.17 -5.15
N TYR A 109 -18.13 18.07 -4.41
CA TYR A 109 -19.45 17.65 -3.97
C TYR A 109 -20.24 18.71 -3.18
N PRO A 110 -19.69 19.42 -2.17
CA PRO A 110 -20.43 20.46 -1.45
C PRO A 110 -20.79 21.69 -2.31
N LYS A 111 -20.08 21.90 -3.43
CA LYS A 111 -20.37 23.00 -4.35
C LYS A 111 -21.53 22.70 -5.31
N LEU A 112 -21.86 21.41 -5.48
CA LEU A 112 -22.93 20.93 -6.34
C LEU A 112 -24.28 20.79 -5.61
N GLU A 113 -24.33 21.02 -4.29
CA GLU A 113 -25.61 21.03 -3.57
C GLU A 113 -26.49 22.17 -4.13
N PRO A 114 -27.65 21.83 -4.72
CA PRO A 114 -28.56 22.84 -5.23
C PRO A 114 -29.04 23.75 -4.08
N PRO A 115 -29.24 25.04 -4.33
CA PRO A 115 -29.59 26.03 -3.30
C PRO A 115 -30.84 25.66 -2.50
N VAL A 116 -31.69 24.82 -3.07
CA VAL A 116 -32.91 24.30 -2.45
C VAL A 116 -32.62 23.45 -1.20
N VAL A 117 -31.56 22.62 -1.23
CA VAL A 117 -31.21 21.73 -0.11
C VAL A 117 -30.62 22.52 1.07
N LYS A 118 -29.96 23.64 0.81
CA LYS A 118 -29.50 24.55 1.89
C LYS A 118 -30.62 25.19 2.67
N GLN A 119 -31.76 25.40 2.05
CA GLN A 119 -32.93 26.06 2.66
C GLN A 119 -33.68 25.17 3.67
N TYR A 120 -33.57 23.84 3.52
CA TYR A 120 -34.16 22.88 4.46
C TYR A 120 -33.27 22.50 5.64
N LYS A 121 -32.02 22.91 5.64
CA LYS A 121 -31.05 22.65 6.74
C LYS A 121 -30.94 23.81 7.73
N THR A 122 -31.60 24.89 7.49
CA THR A 122 -31.81 26.02 8.42
C THR A 122 -33.16 25.95 9.07
#